data_0978197f591d49e8880b9a5b71ab99a7
#
_entry.id   0978197f591d49e8880b9a5b71ab99a7
#
_cell.length_a   1.000
_cell.length_b   1.000
_cell.length_c   1.000
_cell.angle_alpha   90.00
_cell.angle_beta   90.00
_cell.angle_gamma   90.00
#
_symmetry.space_group_name_H-M   'P 1'
#
loop_
_entity.id
_entity.type
_entity.pdbx_description
1 polymer ?
#
loop_
_entity_poly.entity_id
_entity_poly.type
_entity_poly.pdbx_seq_one_letter_code
_entity_poly.pdbx_strand_id
1 'polypeptide(L)'
;QFLLRDAINAAQRMQPGTYRLDTDRSSIYMEMTNSFPTNTEMEAELTFVQQPGSGGGGRRGFGGGNPNFEGVGSVAATGEAASIRMHHSFVQVPDDNYVPRAFDPQAGYGAVTYQDYAVPLGEPMTQRFIRRHRLEKRNPSARMSEAVEPIVYYLDPGTPEPIRSALLDGARWWNQAFEAAGYIDAFQVEMRPDSISSLDARYNVINWVHRSTRGWSTGGSVTDPRTGEIVKGVVTLGSLRIRQDYMIAEGLLSPYENGDETPPELAEWSLARIRQLSAHEVGHTIGLGHNYYNSGAGRISVMDYPHHLVNLNSDGSLDYSEVYDVDIGEWDKVAVNYGYREFPAGTNETEELNRMLEVARGDDILYMSNQDIATTPQADQWANGNDVGVELNRMMDVRAAAMRRFGEKAIQSGAPMATIEETLVPLYLHHRFQVESTASAVGGVEYTYAMRGDGLQPFQRVSAQAQNAAIDALMRTLELSELKIPDHILSLIPPRPPGYGPHREMFPRYTGSAFDAATPAVVAASHTVNFLLEQSRAARLVEQKALDPN
;
A
#
# COMPACT_ATOMS: atom_id res chain seq x y z
N GLN A 1 28.02 -15.28 8.69
CA GLN A 1 28.04 -13.88 9.21
C GLN A 1 26.94 -13.00 8.63
N PHE A 2 26.66 -13.09 7.32
CA PHE A 2 25.56 -12.33 6.70
C PHE A 2 24.19 -12.67 7.31
N LEU A 3 23.90 -13.95 7.47
CA LEU A 3 22.62 -14.45 7.97
C LEU A 3 22.37 -14.07 9.43
N LEU A 4 23.42 -14.05 10.27
CA LEU A 4 23.34 -13.57 11.65
C LEU A 4 23.12 -12.05 11.76
N ARG A 5 23.60 -11.29 10.77
CA ARG A 5 23.47 -9.84 10.78
C ARG A 5 22.02 -9.39 10.67
N ASP A 6 21.21 -10.07 9.87
CA ASP A 6 19.78 -9.72 9.72
C ASP A 6 18.97 -10.07 10.95
N ALA A 7 19.24 -11.22 11.59
CA ALA A 7 18.62 -11.57 12.86
C ALA A 7 19.02 -10.61 13.99
N ILE A 8 20.31 -10.22 14.06
CA ILE A 8 20.80 -9.22 15.00
C ILE A 8 20.15 -7.86 14.72
N ASN A 9 20.00 -7.47 13.45
CA ASN A 9 19.33 -6.23 13.06
C ASN A 9 17.84 -6.24 13.43
N ALA A 10 17.15 -7.37 13.30
CA ALA A 10 15.77 -7.50 13.76
C ALA A 10 15.66 -7.35 15.29
N ALA A 11 16.53 -8.01 16.06
CA ALA A 11 16.60 -7.84 17.51
C ALA A 11 17.03 -6.42 17.91
N GLN A 12 17.95 -5.81 17.17
CA GLN A 12 18.44 -4.44 17.40
C GLN A 12 17.42 -3.36 17.08
N ARG A 13 16.49 -3.59 16.13
CA ARG A 13 15.34 -2.69 15.92
C ARG A 13 14.45 -2.61 17.15
N MET A 14 14.41 -3.68 17.94
CA MET A 14 13.64 -3.74 19.17
C MET A 14 14.38 -3.06 20.33
N GLN A 15 15.71 -3.22 20.47
CA GLN A 15 16.59 -2.51 21.42
C GLN A 15 18.07 -2.64 20.99
N PRO A 16 18.66 -1.70 20.25
CA PRO A 16 20.01 -1.79 19.71
C PRO A 16 21.10 -1.99 20.76
N GLY A 17 22.01 -2.97 20.53
CA GLY A 17 23.21 -3.17 21.35
C GLY A 17 23.00 -3.92 22.65
N THR A 18 21.78 -4.37 22.97
CA THR A 18 21.46 -4.98 24.27
C THR A 18 21.36 -6.51 24.25
N TYR A 19 21.28 -7.14 23.06
CA TYR A 19 21.07 -8.57 22.92
C TYR A 19 22.26 -9.28 22.25
N ARG A 20 22.53 -10.51 22.67
CA ARG A 20 23.49 -11.43 22.05
C ARG A 20 22.82 -12.76 21.70
N LEU A 21 23.30 -13.43 20.65
CA LEU A 21 22.86 -14.78 20.31
C LEU A 21 23.27 -15.77 21.42
N ASP A 22 22.32 -16.59 21.82
CA ASP A 22 22.54 -17.75 22.69
C ASP A 22 22.50 -19.02 21.82
N THR A 23 23.66 -19.56 21.50
CA THR A 23 23.80 -20.73 20.62
C THR A 23 23.24 -22.00 21.24
N ASP A 24 23.29 -22.12 22.59
CA ASP A 24 22.82 -23.31 23.31
C ASP A 24 21.30 -23.42 23.33
N ARG A 25 20.61 -22.27 23.12
CA ARG A 25 19.16 -22.19 23.00
C ARG A 25 18.70 -21.89 21.58
N SER A 26 19.55 -22.10 20.59
CA SER A 26 19.23 -21.93 19.18
C SER A 26 19.31 -23.27 18.45
N SER A 27 18.43 -23.50 17.50
CA SER A 27 18.34 -24.75 16.76
C SER A 27 17.83 -24.58 15.34
N ILE A 28 18.07 -25.57 14.48
CA ILE A 28 17.38 -25.67 13.19
C ILE A 28 15.94 -26.09 13.46
N TYR A 29 15.00 -25.38 12.84
CA TYR A 29 13.58 -25.72 12.89
C TYR A 29 13.22 -26.63 11.71
N MET A 30 13.22 -27.94 11.99
CA MET A 30 13.12 -28.98 10.95
C MET A 30 11.78 -28.97 10.21
N GLU A 31 10.67 -28.57 10.87
CA GLU A 31 9.33 -28.56 10.27
C GLU A 31 9.24 -27.64 9.03
N MET A 32 10.01 -26.57 9.03
CA MET A 32 10.04 -25.59 7.92
C MET A 32 11.36 -25.66 7.12
N THR A 33 12.16 -26.70 7.34
CA THR A 33 13.37 -26.97 6.57
C THR A 33 13.05 -28.03 5.51
N ASN A 34 13.02 -27.63 4.26
CA ASN A 34 12.54 -28.46 3.15
C ASN A 34 13.44 -28.34 1.92
N SER A 35 13.41 -29.35 1.06
CA SER A 35 14.08 -29.32 -0.24
C SER A 35 13.06 -29.58 -1.34
N PHE A 36 13.08 -28.71 -2.36
CA PHE A 36 12.27 -28.78 -3.55
C PHE A 36 13.14 -28.91 -4.79
N PRO A 37 12.60 -29.22 -5.97
CA PRO A 37 13.41 -29.40 -7.17
C PRO A 37 14.31 -28.22 -7.54
N THR A 38 13.89 -27.00 -7.26
CA THR A 38 14.61 -25.76 -7.63
C THR A 38 15.00 -24.88 -6.45
N ASN A 39 14.66 -25.28 -5.21
CA ASN A 39 15.03 -24.51 -4.01
C ASN A 39 15.20 -25.37 -2.77
N THR A 40 15.98 -24.87 -1.82
CA THR A 40 16.12 -25.42 -0.49
C THR A 40 15.78 -24.34 0.53
N GLU A 41 14.86 -24.66 1.43
CA GLU A 41 14.35 -23.80 2.48
C GLU A 41 14.95 -24.24 3.83
N MET A 42 15.53 -23.31 4.56
CA MET A 42 16.13 -23.57 5.87
C MET A 42 15.59 -22.59 6.90
N GLU A 43 15.05 -23.10 7.98
CA GLU A 43 14.59 -22.27 9.08
C GLU A 43 15.35 -22.58 10.38
N ALA A 44 15.72 -21.52 11.09
CA ALA A 44 16.35 -21.61 12.39
C ALA A 44 15.56 -20.82 13.43
N GLU A 45 15.44 -21.37 14.63
CA GLU A 45 15.00 -20.65 15.81
C GLU A 45 16.24 -20.12 16.54
N LEU A 46 16.40 -18.80 16.57
CA LEU A 46 17.54 -18.11 17.15
C LEU A 46 17.10 -17.41 18.44
N THR A 47 17.68 -17.77 19.56
CA THR A 47 17.40 -17.13 20.85
C THR A 47 18.44 -16.07 21.15
N PHE A 48 17.97 -14.87 21.46
CA PHE A 48 18.79 -13.73 21.86
C PHE A 48 18.55 -13.43 23.34
N VAL A 49 19.61 -13.16 24.07
CA VAL A 49 19.57 -12.81 25.50
C VAL A 49 20.13 -11.41 25.72
N GLN A 50 19.51 -10.70 26.65
CA GLN A 50 19.96 -9.37 27.04
C GLN A 50 21.34 -9.44 27.69
N GLN A 51 22.24 -8.54 27.31
CA GLN A 51 23.56 -8.47 27.90
C GLN A 51 23.51 -7.80 29.28
N PRO A 52 24.21 -8.34 30.29
CA PRO A 52 24.33 -7.71 31.61
C PRO A 52 24.89 -6.29 31.47
N GLY A 53 24.26 -5.30 32.12
CA GLY A 53 24.69 -3.92 32.13
C GLY A 53 24.21 -3.06 30.96
N SER A 54 23.52 -3.62 29.97
CA SER A 54 22.91 -2.87 28.85
C SER A 54 21.53 -2.30 29.17
N GLY A 55 21.00 -2.56 30.36
CA GLY A 55 19.75 -1.98 30.87
C GLY A 55 19.90 -0.50 31.21
N GLY A 56 20.30 0.31 30.28
CA GLY A 56 20.21 1.76 30.38
C GLY A 56 18.76 2.16 30.37
N GLY A 57 18.29 2.72 31.48
CA GLY A 57 16.95 3.27 31.60
C GLY A 57 16.65 4.16 30.41
N GLY A 58 15.76 3.70 29.53
CA GLY A 58 15.28 4.53 28.44
C GLY A 58 14.66 5.77 29.02
N ARG A 59 15.36 6.87 28.94
CA ARG A 59 14.70 8.19 28.97
C ARG A 59 13.59 8.11 27.96
N ARG A 60 12.36 8.21 28.41
CA ARG A 60 11.22 8.58 27.59
C ARG A 60 11.54 9.94 26.98
N GLY A 61 12.31 9.94 25.88
CA GLY A 61 12.50 11.12 25.05
C GLY A 61 11.18 11.37 24.33
N PHE A 62 10.67 12.57 24.47
CA PHE A 62 9.72 13.15 23.56
C PHE A 62 10.39 13.27 22.19
N GLY A 63 10.37 12.25 21.40
CA GLY A 63 10.95 12.21 20.06
C GLY A 63 10.50 10.94 19.36
N GLY A 64 9.56 11.08 18.46
CA GLY A 64 9.15 10.27 17.31
C GLY A 64 9.57 8.80 17.23
N GLY A 65 9.42 8.03 18.29
CA GLY A 65 9.49 6.57 18.21
C GLY A 65 8.25 6.06 17.51
N ASN A 66 8.41 5.19 16.51
CA ASN A 66 7.30 4.52 15.85
C ASN A 66 6.41 3.88 16.94
N PRO A 67 5.16 4.34 17.15
CA PRO A 67 4.28 3.86 18.21
C PRO A 67 3.91 2.38 18.09
N ASN A 68 4.36 1.73 17.02
CA ASN A 68 4.13 0.31 16.75
C ASN A 68 5.21 -0.62 17.34
N PHE A 69 6.24 -0.12 18.04
CA PHE A 69 7.29 -0.92 18.64
C PHE A 69 7.38 -0.70 20.17
N GLU A 70 6.57 -1.46 20.88
CA GLU A 70 6.62 -1.53 22.35
C GLU A 70 7.73 -2.48 22.79
N GLY A 71 8.90 -2.55 22.37
CA GLY A 71 10.01 -3.36 22.83
C GLY A 71 9.76 -4.87 23.00
N VAL A 72 10.79 -5.63 23.32
CA VAL A 72 10.72 -7.10 23.48
C VAL A 72 9.73 -7.52 24.56
N GLY A 73 9.60 -6.76 25.65
CA GLY A 73 8.71 -7.07 26.77
C GLY A 73 7.21 -7.04 26.45
N SER A 74 6.80 -6.45 25.29
CA SER A 74 5.40 -6.45 24.87
C SER A 74 5.00 -7.73 24.12
N VAL A 75 5.97 -8.47 23.57
CA VAL A 75 5.74 -9.65 22.73
C VAL A 75 6.37 -10.93 23.31
N ALA A 76 7.28 -10.82 24.24
CA ALA A 76 7.92 -11.92 24.94
C ALA A 76 7.50 -11.97 26.40
N ALA A 77 7.54 -13.14 27.02
CA ALA A 77 7.20 -13.33 28.43
C ALA A 77 8.09 -12.50 29.38
N THR A 78 9.34 -12.23 28.98
CA THR A 78 10.27 -11.32 29.67
C THR A 78 11.04 -10.50 28.62
N GLY A 79 11.55 -9.32 29.01
CA GLY A 79 12.47 -8.54 28.17
C GLY A 79 13.90 -9.10 28.14
N GLU A 80 14.19 -10.16 28.90
CA GLU A 80 15.55 -10.69 29.07
C GLU A 80 15.98 -11.62 27.94
N ALA A 81 15.02 -12.25 27.24
CA ALA A 81 15.28 -13.12 26.11
C ALA A 81 14.15 -13.07 25.08
N ALA A 82 14.52 -13.23 23.82
CA ALA A 82 13.57 -13.37 22.72
C ALA A 82 14.08 -14.41 21.72
N SER A 83 13.19 -15.30 21.27
CA SER A 83 13.45 -16.22 20.16
C SER A 83 12.85 -15.66 18.88
N ILE A 84 13.62 -15.70 17.80
CA ILE A 84 13.24 -15.23 16.47
C ILE A 84 13.42 -16.40 15.50
N ARG A 85 12.40 -16.70 14.70
CA ARG A 85 12.55 -17.61 13.59
C ARG A 85 13.10 -16.86 12.38
N MET A 86 14.12 -17.44 11.79
CA MET A 86 14.82 -16.90 10.64
C MET A 86 14.78 -17.92 9.51
N HIS A 87 14.15 -17.52 8.42
CA HIS A 87 13.96 -18.34 7.23
C HIS A 87 14.92 -17.91 6.12
N HIS A 88 15.52 -18.87 5.44
CA HIS A 88 16.42 -18.68 4.31
C HIS A 88 16.02 -19.56 3.14
N SER A 89 15.88 -18.95 1.99
CA SER A 89 15.60 -19.64 0.73
C SER A 89 16.83 -19.60 -0.16
N PHE A 90 17.31 -20.77 -0.60
CA PHE A 90 18.34 -20.92 -1.61
C PHE A 90 17.68 -21.38 -2.89
N VAL A 91 17.52 -20.45 -3.85
CA VAL A 91 16.78 -20.67 -5.08
C VAL A 91 17.77 -20.84 -6.24
N GLN A 92 17.55 -21.88 -7.05
CA GLN A 92 18.31 -22.07 -8.28
C GLN A 92 18.01 -20.92 -9.25
N VAL A 93 19.04 -20.27 -9.78
CA VAL A 93 18.88 -19.29 -10.84
C VAL A 93 18.36 -19.94 -12.11
N PRO A 94 17.47 -19.27 -12.88
CA PRO A 94 17.00 -19.77 -14.17
C PRO A 94 18.11 -19.98 -15.19
N ASP A 95 17.75 -20.59 -16.32
CA ASP A 95 18.65 -20.72 -17.48
C ASP A 95 18.97 -19.34 -18.12
N ASP A 96 19.88 -19.34 -19.07
CA ASP A 96 20.36 -18.13 -19.75
C ASP A 96 19.55 -17.76 -21.01
N ASN A 97 18.36 -18.36 -21.22
CA ASN A 97 17.53 -18.11 -22.42
C ASN A 97 16.59 -16.91 -22.26
N TYR A 98 16.42 -16.39 -21.03
CA TYR A 98 15.58 -15.23 -20.80
C TYR A 98 16.20 -13.97 -21.42
N VAL A 99 15.37 -13.20 -22.13
CA VAL A 99 15.76 -11.91 -22.73
C VAL A 99 15.32 -10.75 -21.81
N PRO A 100 16.27 -10.10 -21.14
CA PRO A 100 15.95 -8.94 -20.30
C PRO A 100 15.35 -7.80 -21.12
N ARG A 101 14.41 -7.07 -20.52
CA ARG A 101 13.86 -5.83 -21.11
C ARG A 101 14.44 -4.62 -20.41
N ALA A 102 14.86 -3.62 -21.17
CA ALA A 102 15.43 -2.39 -20.65
C ALA A 102 14.41 -1.65 -19.75
N PHE A 103 14.91 -1.04 -18.69
CA PHE A 103 14.11 -0.21 -17.79
C PHE A 103 13.86 1.17 -18.39
N ASP A 104 12.61 1.63 -18.31
CA ASP A 104 12.22 3.00 -18.59
C ASP A 104 11.54 3.57 -17.33
N PRO A 105 11.91 4.78 -16.86
CA PRO A 105 11.34 5.36 -15.65
C PRO A 105 9.84 5.69 -15.76
N GLN A 106 9.30 5.78 -16.97
CA GLN A 106 7.88 6.07 -17.24
C GLN A 106 7.01 4.80 -17.28
N ALA A 107 7.62 3.60 -17.31
CA ALA A 107 6.90 2.35 -17.47
C ALA A 107 6.40 1.73 -16.15
N GLY A 108 6.85 2.23 -15.00
CA GLY A 108 6.34 1.84 -13.68
C GLY A 108 6.82 0.48 -13.15
N TYR A 109 7.86 -0.09 -13.73
CA TYR A 109 8.44 -1.35 -13.28
C TYR A 109 9.51 -1.17 -12.20
N GLY A 110 9.60 -2.12 -11.27
CA GLY A 110 10.80 -2.30 -10.46
C GLY A 110 11.97 -2.75 -11.32
N ALA A 111 13.20 -2.34 -10.97
CA ALA A 111 14.41 -2.67 -11.73
C ALA A 111 15.38 -3.54 -10.94
N VAL A 112 16.11 -4.41 -11.65
CA VAL A 112 17.44 -4.85 -11.23
C VAL A 112 18.46 -3.91 -11.83
N THR A 113 19.51 -3.59 -11.04
CA THR A 113 20.53 -2.61 -11.45
C THR A 113 21.90 -3.15 -11.07
N TYR A 114 22.84 -3.09 -12.02
CA TYR A 114 24.24 -3.44 -11.77
C TYR A 114 25.20 -2.54 -12.58
N GLN A 115 26.47 -2.56 -12.20
CA GLN A 115 27.52 -1.84 -12.92
C GLN A 115 28.24 -2.79 -13.86
N ASP A 116 28.22 -2.50 -15.15
CA ASP A 116 29.01 -3.18 -16.16
C ASP A 116 30.26 -2.35 -16.49
N TYR A 117 31.40 -2.81 -16.01
CA TYR A 117 32.69 -2.14 -16.25
C TYR A 117 33.31 -2.46 -17.62
N ALA A 118 32.70 -3.34 -18.40
CA ALA A 118 33.18 -3.73 -19.72
C ALA A 118 32.54 -2.95 -20.87
N VAL A 119 31.59 -2.04 -20.56
CA VAL A 119 30.96 -1.22 -21.61
C VAL A 119 31.95 -0.31 -22.30
N PRO A 120 31.75 -0.01 -23.61
CA PRO A 120 32.58 0.94 -24.34
C PRO A 120 32.59 2.34 -23.71
N LEU A 121 33.64 3.11 -23.98
CA LEU A 121 33.74 4.51 -23.56
C LEU A 121 32.56 5.31 -24.14
N GLY A 122 31.84 6.01 -23.24
CA GLY A 122 30.68 6.80 -23.61
C GLY A 122 29.34 6.08 -23.42
N GLU A 123 29.35 4.77 -23.19
CA GLU A 123 28.14 4.02 -22.85
C GLU A 123 27.89 4.03 -21.33
N PRO A 124 26.62 4.00 -20.89
CA PRO A 124 26.28 3.95 -19.48
C PRO A 124 26.76 2.66 -18.81
N MET A 125 27.59 2.77 -17.79
CA MET A 125 28.00 1.62 -16.98
C MET A 125 26.86 1.00 -16.18
N THR A 126 25.88 1.79 -15.81
CA THR A 126 24.74 1.32 -15.04
C THR A 126 23.72 0.68 -15.96
N GLN A 127 23.62 -0.63 -15.88
CA GLN A 127 22.60 -1.41 -16.59
C GLN A 127 21.35 -1.51 -15.71
N ARG A 128 20.16 -1.41 -16.33
CA ARG A 128 18.86 -1.49 -15.66
C ARG A 128 17.91 -2.32 -16.49
N PHE A 129 17.36 -3.38 -15.87
CA PHE A 129 16.35 -4.21 -16.51
C PHE A 129 15.09 -4.25 -15.63
N ILE A 130 13.92 -4.27 -16.26
CA ILE A 130 12.65 -4.41 -15.54
C ILE A 130 12.54 -5.81 -14.91
N ARG A 131 11.81 -5.89 -13.80
CA ARG A 131 11.45 -7.19 -13.21
C ARG A 131 10.17 -7.67 -13.85
N ARG A 132 10.17 -8.88 -14.43
CA ARG A 132 8.97 -9.50 -14.99
C ARG A 132 9.10 -11.02 -15.05
N HIS A 133 7.98 -11.73 -15.07
CA HIS A 133 7.99 -13.15 -15.36
C HIS A 133 8.40 -13.41 -16.82
N ARG A 134 8.99 -14.57 -17.07
CA ARG A 134 9.12 -15.09 -18.42
C ARG A 134 7.72 -15.39 -18.96
N LEU A 135 7.41 -14.88 -20.13
CA LEU A 135 6.15 -15.16 -20.80
C LEU A 135 6.38 -15.08 -22.31
N GLU A 136 6.14 -16.19 -23.00
CA GLU A 136 6.38 -16.35 -24.43
C GLU A 136 5.11 -16.84 -25.10
N LYS A 137 4.80 -16.31 -26.28
CA LYS A 137 3.67 -16.78 -27.08
C LYS A 137 3.97 -18.15 -27.67
N ARG A 138 3.00 -19.06 -27.63
CA ARG A 138 3.10 -20.33 -28.35
C ARG A 138 3.21 -20.13 -29.87
N ASN A 139 2.58 -19.08 -30.40
CA ASN A 139 2.74 -18.61 -31.76
C ASN A 139 3.13 -17.12 -31.78
N PRO A 140 4.43 -16.78 -31.84
CA PRO A 140 4.93 -15.40 -31.79
C PRO A 140 4.42 -14.49 -32.92
N SER A 141 4.03 -15.08 -34.07
CA SER A 141 3.52 -14.33 -35.21
C SER A 141 2.02 -14.00 -35.13
N ALA A 142 1.31 -14.63 -34.23
CA ALA A 142 -0.13 -14.38 -34.06
C ALA A 142 -0.38 -13.08 -33.27
N ARG A 143 -1.41 -12.34 -33.67
CA ARG A 143 -1.87 -11.18 -32.90
C ARG A 143 -2.25 -11.59 -31.46
N MET A 144 -3.00 -12.68 -31.32
CA MET A 144 -3.40 -13.31 -30.06
C MET A 144 -2.89 -14.75 -30.05
N SER A 145 -2.28 -15.17 -28.95
CA SER A 145 -1.78 -16.53 -28.76
C SER A 145 -1.85 -16.94 -27.29
N GLU A 146 -2.06 -18.21 -27.05
CA GLU A 146 -1.77 -18.79 -25.74
C GLU A 146 -0.29 -18.65 -25.40
N ALA A 147 0.03 -18.60 -24.10
CA ALA A 147 1.41 -18.67 -23.64
C ALA A 147 1.97 -20.10 -23.75
N VAL A 148 3.28 -20.22 -23.92
CA VAL A 148 3.99 -21.51 -23.79
C VAL A 148 3.76 -22.06 -22.39
N GLU A 149 3.94 -21.21 -21.38
CA GLU A 149 3.67 -21.50 -19.98
C GLU A 149 2.93 -20.28 -19.37
N PRO A 150 1.68 -20.43 -18.91
CA PRO A 150 0.95 -19.33 -18.29
C PRO A 150 1.52 -18.98 -16.91
N ILE A 151 1.33 -17.75 -16.49
CA ILE A 151 1.63 -17.30 -15.12
C ILE A 151 0.44 -17.72 -14.23
N VAL A 152 0.68 -18.65 -13.31
CA VAL A 152 -0.37 -19.16 -12.42
C VAL A 152 -0.09 -18.76 -10.98
N TYR A 153 -1.10 -18.21 -10.30
CA TYR A 153 -1.06 -17.90 -8.87
C TYR A 153 -1.98 -18.84 -8.10
N TYR A 154 -1.55 -19.23 -6.91
CA TYR A 154 -2.27 -20.16 -6.05
C TYR A 154 -2.68 -19.50 -4.73
N LEU A 155 -3.99 -19.36 -4.52
CA LEU A 155 -4.55 -18.81 -3.28
C LEU A 155 -4.54 -19.84 -2.15
N ASP A 156 -4.19 -19.40 -0.96
CA ASP A 156 -4.19 -20.19 0.27
C ASP A 156 -5.57 -20.82 0.54
N PRO A 157 -5.66 -22.17 0.66
CA PRO A 157 -6.91 -22.86 0.94
C PRO A 157 -7.55 -22.51 2.29
N GLY A 158 -6.77 -21.96 3.23
CA GLY A 158 -7.27 -21.48 4.52
C GLY A 158 -8.10 -20.20 4.45
N THR A 159 -8.22 -19.58 3.27
CA THR A 159 -9.01 -18.34 3.10
C THR A 159 -10.51 -18.65 3.20
N PRO A 160 -11.28 -18.00 4.11
CA PRO A 160 -12.72 -18.25 4.26
C PRO A 160 -13.55 -17.53 3.19
N GLU A 161 -14.78 -18.05 2.92
CA GLU A 161 -15.78 -17.29 2.17
C GLU A 161 -16.39 -16.17 3.04
N PRO A 162 -16.81 -15.05 2.45
CA PRO A 162 -16.79 -14.66 1.01
C PRO A 162 -15.46 -14.05 0.56
N ILE A 163 -14.48 -13.98 1.41
CA ILE A 163 -13.18 -13.34 1.16
C ILE A 163 -12.41 -14.09 0.06
N ARG A 164 -12.47 -15.41 0.08
CA ARG A 164 -11.85 -16.28 -0.93
C ARG A 164 -12.29 -15.90 -2.34
N SER A 165 -13.60 -15.83 -2.57
CA SER A 165 -14.15 -15.42 -3.85
C SER A 165 -13.67 -14.03 -4.27
N ALA A 166 -13.71 -13.06 -3.36
CA ALA A 166 -13.26 -11.70 -3.65
C ALA A 166 -11.75 -11.61 -3.99
N LEU A 167 -10.90 -12.37 -3.31
CA LEU A 167 -9.46 -12.41 -3.61
C LEU A 167 -9.18 -13.04 -4.96
N LEU A 168 -9.86 -14.14 -5.30
CA LEU A 168 -9.75 -14.79 -6.61
C LEU A 168 -10.20 -13.85 -7.72
N ASP A 169 -11.33 -13.18 -7.55
CA ASP A 169 -11.89 -12.27 -8.54
C ASP A 169 -10.91 -11.12 -8.82
N GLY A 170 -10.47 -10.40 -7.77
CA GLY A 170 -9.55 -9.27 -7.92
C GLY A 170 -8.22 -9.67 -8.54
N ALA A 171 -7.63 -10.80 -8.13
CA ALA A 171 -6.38 -11.27 -8.73
C ALA A 171 -6.53 -11.62 -10.21
N ARG A 172 -7.69 -12.17 -10.62
CA ARG A 172 -7.98 -12.53 -12.01
C ARG A 172 -8.15 -11.34 -12.95
N TRP A 173 -8.40 -10.14 -12.43
CA TRP A 173 -8.50 -8.92 -13.26
C TRP A 173 -7.26 -8.71 -14.13
N TRP A 174 -6.07 -9.12 -13.68
CA TRP A 174 -4.84 -8.99 -14.46
C TRP A 174 -4.87 -9.73 -15.80
N ASN A 175 -5.70 -10.78 -15.96
CA ASN A 175 -5.82 -11.44 -17.28
C ASN A 175 -6.24 -10.46 -18.38
N GLN A 176 -7.05 -9.44 -18.06
CA GLN A 176 -7.45 -8.39 -19.01
C GLN A 176 -6.24 -7.63 -19.59
N ALA A 177 -5.21 -7.37 -18.76
CA ALA A 177 -3.99 -6.71 -19.20
C ALA A 177 -3.14 -7.60 -20.09
N PHE A 178 -3.05 -8.90 -19.77
CA PHE A 178 -2.35 -9.88 -20.62
C PHE A 178 -3.07 -10.11 -21.94
N GLU A 179 -4.40 -10.10 -21.97
CA GLU A 179 -5.17 -10.12 -23.21
C GLU A 179 -4.91 -8.87 -24.06
N ALA A 180 -4.87 -7.68 -23.45
CA ALA A 180 -4.49 -6.44 -24.15
C ALA A 180 -3.07 -6.50 -24.72
N ALA A 181 -2.16 -7.22 -24.07
CA ALA A 181 -0.80 -7.47 -24.54
C ALA A 181 -0.71 -8.56 -25.64
N GLY A 182 -1.83 -9.18 -26.01
CA GLY A 182 -1.91 -10.16 -27.11
C GLY A 182 -1.79 -11.62 -26.68
N TYR A 183 -2.09 -11.92 -25.42
CA TYR A 183 -2.13 -13.30 -24.92
C TYR A 183 -3.57 -13.80 -24.73
N ILE A 184 -3.73 -15.10 -24.71
CA ILE A 184 -4.99 -15.80 -24.44
C ILE A 184 -4.79 -16.57 -23.15
N ASP A 185 -5.58 -16.25 -22.12
CA ASP A 185 -5.61 -16.95 -20.83
C ASP A 185 -4.20 -17.20 -20.21
N ALA A 186 -3.32 -16.21 -20.35
CA ALA A 186 -1.93 -16.33 -19.93
C ALA A 186 -1.69 -15.99 -18.46
N PHE A 187 -2.68 -15.40 -17.77
CA PHE A 187 -2.64 -15.13 -16.35
C PHE A 187 -3.81 -15.81 -15.65
N GLN A 188 -3.51 -16.74 -14.74
CA GLN A 188 -4.50 -17.60 -14.10
C GLN A 188 -4.38 -17.54 -12.59
N VAL A 189 -5.51 -17.67 -11.89
CA VAL A 189 -5.52 -17.72 -10.42
C VAL A 189 -6.42 -18.87 -9.97
N GLU A 190 -5.85 -19.77 -9.19
CA GLU A 190 -6.47 -21.01 -8.74
C GLU A 190 -6.37 -21.16 -7.21
N MET A 191 -7.17 -22.07 -6.66
CA MET A 191 -6.98 -22.52 -5.29
C MET A 191 -5.75 -23.42 -5.21
N ARG A 192 -4.89 -23.19 -4.21
CA ARG A 192 -3.69 -24.01 -3.98
C ARG A 192 -4.11 -25.43 -3.53
N PRO A 193 -3.80 -26.47 -4.30
CA PRO A 193 -4.02 -27.86 -3.88
C PRO A 193 -3.02 -28.25 -2.78
N ASP A 194 -3.39 -29.23 -1.96
CA ASP A 194 -2.56 -29.71 -0.84
C ASP A 194 -1.20 -30.26 -1.27
N SER A 195 -1.09 -30.70 -2.53
CA SER A 195 0.16 -31.19 -3.11
C SER A 195 1.20 -30.11 -3.41
N ILE A 196 0.82 -28.82 -3.40
CA ILE A 196 1.69 -27.68 -3.66
C ILE A 196 2.05 -27.02 -2.32
N SER A 197 3.34 -26.96 -2.02
CA SER A 197 3.87 -26.18 -0.90
C SER A 197 3.99 -24.71 -1.28
N SER A 198 3.59 -23.81 -0.37
CA SER A 198 3.83 -22.37 -0.54
C SER A 198 5.32 -21.99 -0.54
N LEU A 199 6.19 -22.88 -0.08
CA LEU A 199 7.65 -22.68 -0.04
C LEU A 199 8.34 -23.10 -1.34
N ASP A 200 7.69 -23.91 -2.20
CA ASP A 200 8.27 -24.35 -3.47
C ASP A 200 8.39 -23.16 -4.43
N ALA A 201 9.61 -22.89 -4.90
CA ALA A 201 9.90 -21.72 -5.75
C ALA A 201 9.23 -21.78 -7.14
N ARG A 202 8.75 -22.93 -7.57
CA ARG A 202 8.07 -23.10 -8.86
C ARG A 202 6.66 -22.53 -8.90
N TYR A 203 6.08 -22.17 -7.74
CA TYR A 203 4.67 -21.75 -7.66
C TYR A 203 4.54 -20.36 -7.06
N ASN A 204 3.84 -19.47 -7.75
CA ASN A 204 3.46 -18.17 -7.22
C ASN A 204 2.30 -18.35 -6.23
N VAL A 205 2.31 -17.62 -5.12
CA VAL A 205 1.37 -17.83 -4.02
C VAL A 205 0.72 -16.54 -3.52
N ILE A 206 -0.54 -16.65 -3.13
CA ILE A 206 -1.30 -15.61 -2.43
C ILE A 206 -1.62 -16.18 -1.04
N ASN A 207 -0.89 -15.71 -0.03
CA ASN A 207 -1.02 -16.17 1.35
C ASN A 207 -2.04 -15.31 2.11
N TRP A 208 -2.92 -15.98 2.87
CA TRP A 208 -3.84 -15.35 3.79
C TRP A 208 -3.32 -15.50 5.23
N VAL A 209 -3.01 -14.38 5.91
CA VAL A 209 -2.35 -14.43 7.21
C VAL A 209 -3.14 -13.74 8.31
N HIS A 210 -3.10 -14.33 9.49
CA HIS A 210 -3.66 -13.76 10.70
C HIS A 210 -2.54 -13.15 11.55
N ARG A 211 -2.74 -11.94 12.03
CA ARG A 211 -1.80 -11.23 12.91
C ARG A 211 -2.55 -10.75 14.16
N SER A 212 -1.86 -10.67 15.29
CA SER A 212 -2.41 -10.11 16.54
C SER A 212 -2.68 -8.60 16.44
N THR A 213 -1.97 -7.93 15.54
CA THR A 213 -2.13 -6.50 15.28
C THR A 213 -2.18 -6.28 13.77
N ARG A 214 -2.80 -5.16 13.34
CA ARG A 214 -2.80 -4.76 11.95
C ARG A 214 -1.36 -4.72 11.41
N GLY A 215 -1.15 -5.36 10.27
CA GLY A 215 0.05 -5.25 9.45
C GLY A 215 -0.33 -4.93 8.02
N TRP A 216 0.64 -4.51 7.21
CA TRP A 216 0.45 -4.25 5.79
C TRP A 216 0.29 -5.55 5.02
N SER A 217 -0.50 -5.53 3.96
CA SER A 217 -0.42 -6.51 2.88
C SER A 217 0.83 -6.19 2.05
N THR A 218 1.37 -7.19 1.37
CA THR A 218 2.58 -7.01 0.56
C THR A 218 2.58 -7.94 -0.64
N GLY A 219 2.96 -7.42 -1.79
CA GLY A 219 3.37 -8.20 -2.95
C GLY A 219 4.89 -8.09 -3.14
N GLY A 220 5.55 -9.21 -3.36
CA GLY A 220 6.99 -9.26 -3.61
C GLY A 220 7.38 -10.41 -4.50
N SER A 221 8.59 -10.40 -5.03
CA SER A 221 9.07 -11.44 -5.93
C SER A 221 10.48 -11.88 -5.61
N VAL A 222 10.75 -13.16 -5.85
CA VAL A 222 12.11 -13.70 -5.98
C VAL A 222 12.54 -13.48 -7.43
N THR A 223 13.59 -12.71 -7.62
CA THR A 223 14.01 -12.24 -8.95
C THR A 223 15.46 -12.60 -9.19
N ASP A 224 15.78 -13.06 -10.41
CA ASP A 224 17.18 -13.24 -10.84
C ASP A 224 17.88 -11.87 -10.91
N PRO A 225 18.92 -11.64 -10.10
CA PRO A 225 19.62 -10.35 -10.06
C PRO A 225 20.42 -10.04 -11.33
N ARG A 226 20.61 -11.02 -12.22
CA ARG A 226 21.36 -10.86 -13.48
C ARG A 226 20.48 -10.28 -14.59
N THR A 227 19.17 -10.66 -14.60
CA THR A 227 18.30 -10.46 -15.76
C THR A 227 17.00 -9.73 -15.45
N GLY A 228 16.56 -9.72 -14.20
CA GLY A 228 15.24 -9.22 -13.81
C GLY A 228 14.12 -10.26 -13.98
N GLU A 229 14.41 -11.51 -14.37
CA GLU A 229 13.40 -12.57 -14.46
C GLU A 229 12.83 -12.88 -13.08
N ILE A 230 11.51 -12.80 -12.94
CA ILE A 230 10.80 -13.18 -11.72
C ILE A 230 10.64 -14.69 -11.70
N VAL A 231 11.24 -15.33 -10.69
CA VAL A 231 11.16 -16.78 -10.45
C VAL A 231 9.89 -17.14 -9.68
N LYS A 232 9.50 -16.31 -8.72
CA LYS A 232 8.35 -16.56 -7.86
C LYS A 232 7.74 -15.24 -7.38
N GLY A 233 6.42 -15.12 -7.52
CA GLY A 233 5.63 -14.08 -6.87
C GLY A 233 5.10 -14.57 -5.51
N VAL A 234 5.14 -13.71 -4.50
CA VAL A 234 4.63 -13.98 -3.15
C VAL A 234 3.77 -12.81 -2.69
N VAL A 235 2.47 -13.04 -2.61
CA VAL A 235 1.51 -12.10 -2.02
C VAL A 235 1.20 -12.52 -0.59
N THR A 236 1.11 -11.55 0.31
CA THR A 236 0.69 -11.76 1.69
C THR A 236 -0.40 -10.77 2.06
N LEU A 237 -1.60 -11.28 2.35
CA LEU A 237 -2.78 -10.50 2.68
C LEU A 237 -3.16 -10.70 4.15
N GLY A 238 -3.37 -9.60 4.86
CA GLY A 238 -3.72 -9.62 6.28
C GLY A 238 -5.23 -9.59 6.53
N SER A 239 -5.74 -10.52 7.34
CA SER A 239 -7.17 -10.67 7.64
C SER A 239 -7.80 -9.45 8.34
N LEU A 240 -7.02 -8.64 9.05
CA LEU A 240 -7.54 -7.47 9.77
C LEU A 240 -7.92 -6.30 8.84
N ARG A 241 -7.56 -6.36 7.55
CA ARG A 241 -7.90 -5.29 6.61
C ARG A 241 -9.41 -5.15 6.45
N ILE A 242 -10.12 -6.27 6.30
CA ILE A 242 -11.58 -6.30 6.13
C ILE A 242 -12.29 -5.61 7.29
N ARG A 243 -11.88 -5.93 8.54
CA ARG A 243 -12.46 -5.30 9.73
C ARG A 243 -12.37 -3.77 9.68
N GLN A 244 -11.29 -3.23 9.12
CA GLN A 244 -11.10 -1.78 9.08
C GLN A 244 -11.97 -1.10 8.04
N ASP A 245 -12.07 -1.68 6.85
CA ASP A 245 -12.96 -1.15 5.81
C ASP A 245 -14.42 -1.21 6.27
N TYR A 246 -14.77 -2.28 6.98
CA TYR A 246 -16.08 -2.43 7.61
C TYR A 246 -16.35 -1.33 8.65
N MET A 247 -15.40 -1.06 9.56
CA MET A 247 -15.53 0.00 10.57
C MET A 247 -15.63 1.40 9.97
N ILE A 248 -14.95 1.66 8.84
CA ILE A 248 -15.07 2.93 8.12
C ILE A 248 -16.49 3.10 7.58
N ALA A 249 -17.05 2.06 6.98
CA ALA A 249 -18.42 2.06 6.48
C ALA A 249 -19.44 2.20 7.64
N GLU A 250 -19.26 1.50 8.76
CA GLU A 250 -20.10 1.67 9.97
C GLU A 250 -20.12 3.13 10.46
N GLY A 251 -18.94 3.74 10.54
CA GLY A 251 -18.81 5.14 10.97
C GLY A 251 -19.51 6.12 10.03
N LEU A 252 -19.38 5.93 8.71
CA LEU A 252 -19.97 6.81 7.70
C LEU A 252 -21.48 6.64 7.58
N LEU A 253 -21.98 5.41 7.63
CA LEU A 253 -23.35 5.08 7.28
C LEU A 253 -24.27 4.96 8.50
N SER A 254 -23.73 4.66 9.70
CA SER A 254 -24.51 4.33 10.91
C SER A 254 -25.64 3.33 10.60
N PRO A 255 -25.33 2.12 10.13
CA PRO A 255 -26.22 1.29 9.32
C PRO A 255 -27.22 0.45 10.12
N TYR A 256 -27.10 0.35 11.45
CA TYR A 256 -27.87 -0.58 12.29
C TYR A 256 -29.20 0.01 12.74
N GLU A 257 -30.11 0.29 11.78
CA GLU A 257 -31.40 0.92 12.10
C GLU A 257 -32.35 0.01 12.88
N ASN A 258 -32.31 -1.31 12.60
CA ASN A 258 -33.29 -2.27 13.12
C ASN A 258 -32.69 -3.33 14.06
N GLY A 259 -31.43 -3.15 14.51
CA GLY A 259 -30.79 -4.04 15.49
C GLY A 259 -29.59 -4.82 14.98
N ASP A 260 -29.70 -6.11 14.68
CA ASP A 260 -28.56 -7.01 14.61
C ASP A 260 -28.18 -7.45 13.18
N GLU A 261 -29.01 -7.14 12.18
CA GLU A 261 -28.71 -7.55 10.81
C GLU A 261 -27.61 -6.69 10.22
N THR A 262 -26.53 -7.34 9.79
CA THR A 262 -25.47 -6.71 9.00
C THR A 262 -26.03 -6.32 7.64
N PRO A 263 -26.12 -5.03 7.31
CA PRO A 263 -26.56 -4.63 5.98
C PRO A 263 -25.65 -5.19 4.90
N PRO A 264 -26.20 -5.75 3.81
CA PRO A 264 -25.43 -6.31 2.71
C PRO A 264 -24.40 -5.32 2.13
N GLU A 265 -24.73 -4.04 2.14
CA GLU A 265 -23.91 -2.95 1.62
C GLU A 265 -22.55 -2.83 2.33
N LEU A 266 -22.48 -3.09 3.63
CA LEU A 266 -21.23 -3.08 4.38
C LEU A 266 -20.29 -4.22 3.95
N ALA A 267 -20.88 -5.39 3.73
CA ALA A 267 -20.13 -6.55 3.24
C ALA A 267 -19.58 -6.26 1.84
N GLU A 268 -20.43 -5.77 0.93
CA GLU A 268 -20.01 -5.45 -0.45
C GLU A 268 -18.95 -4.34 -0.49
N TRP A 269 -19.07 -3.29 0.33
CA TRP A 269 -18.04 -2.27 0.50
C TRP A 269 -16.68 -2.89 0.83
N SER A 270 -16.66 -3.74 1.85
CA SER A 270 -15.42 -4.39 2.30
C SER A 270 -14.87 -5.36 1.26
N LEU A 271 -15.73 -6.11 0.58
CA LEU A 271 -15.33 -7.06 -0.48
C LEU A 271 -14.82 -6.35 -1.73
N ALA A 272 -15.40 -5.20 -2.11
CA ALA A 272 -14.89 -4.37 -3.20
C ALA A 272 -13.45 -3.94 -2.94
N ARG A 273 -13.15 -3.50 -1.71
CA ARG A 273 -11.77 -3.17 -1.32
C ARG A 273 -10.83 -4.38 -1.36
N ILE A 274 -11.32 -5.56 -0.96
CA ILE A 274 -10.54 -6.80 -0.98
C ILE A 274 -10.20 -7.23 -2.41
N ARG A 275 -11.13 -7.09 -3.36
CA ARG A 275 -10.87 -7.34 -4.80
C ARG A 275 -9.76 -6.42 -5.30
N GLN A 276 -9.89 -5.10 -5.06
CA GLN A 276 -8.87 -4.12 -5.45
C GLN A 276 -7.52 -4.39 -4.77
N LEU A 277 -7.50 -4.72 -3.47
CA LEU A 277 -6.28 -5.05 -2.76
C LEU A 277 -5.60 -6.32 -3.32
N SER A 278 -6.37 -7.34 -3.66
CA SER A 278 -5.85 -8.55 -4.29
C SER A 278 -5.17 -8.25 -5.62
N ALA A 279 -5.83 -7.46 -6.48
CA ALA A 279 -5.24 -7.00 -7.73
C ALA A 279 -3.95 -6.19 -7.48
N HIS A 280 -3.97 -5.25 -6.54
CA HIS A 280 -2.83 -4.41 -6.17
C HIS A 280 -1.60 -5.23 -5.77
N GLU A 281 -1.75 -6.14 -4.81
CA GLU A 281 -0.62 -6.92 -4.31
C GLU A 281 -0.08 -7.92 -5.35
N VAL A 282 -0.95 -8.45 -6.20
CA VAL A 282 -0.54 -9.26 -7.36
C VAL A 282 0.24 -8.41 -8.37
N GLY A 283 -0.17 -7.16 -8.63
CA GLY A 283 0.53 -6.24 -9.51
C GLY A 283 2.01 -6.06 -9.14
N HIS A 284 2.32 -5.98 -7.85
CA HIS A 284 3.71 -5.94 -7.40
C HIS A 284 4.49 -7.20 -7.78
N THR A 285 3.85 -8.35 -7.77
CA THR A 285 4.50 -9.64 -8.03
C THR A 285 4.68 -9.94 -9.52
N ILE A 286 4.04 -9.16 -10.39
CA ILE A 286 4.31 -9.16 -11.84
C ILE A 286 5.27 -8.04 -12.28
N GLY A 287 5.86 -7.34 -11.29
CA GLY A 287 6.95 -6.38 -11.50
C GLY A 287 6.60 -4.91 -11.34
N LEU A 288 5.33 -4.55 -11.11
CA LEU A 288 4.86 -3.17 -11.07
C LEU A 288 5.14 -2.49 -9.73
N GLY A 289 5.52 -1.22 -9.78
CA GLY A 289 5.55 -0.29 -8.66
C GLY A 289 4.18 0.38 -8.44
N HIS A 290 4.03 1.14 -7.35
CA HIS A 290 2.86 1.97 -7.16
C HIS A 290 2.77 3.05 -8.25
N ASN A 291 1.57 3.29 -8.76
CA ASN A 291 1.28 4.46 -9.59
C ASN A 291 0.29 5.38 -8.87
N TYR A 292 0.75 6.55 -8.47
CA TYR A 292 -0.04 7.56 -7.78
C TYR A 292 -0.36 8.77 -8.66
N TYR A 293 -0.20 8.64 -9.97
CA TYR A 293 -0.53 9.74 -10.87
C TYR A 293 -2.01 10.10 -10.81
N ASN A 294 -2.27 11.34 -10.44
CA ASN A 294 -3.61 11.91 -10.27
C ASN A 294 -4.15 12.39 -11.62
N SER A 295 -4.60 11.46 -12.44
CA SER A 295 -5.07 11.70 -13.81
C SER A 295 -6.41 12.42 -13.87
N GLY A 296 -6.56 13.31 -14.84
CA GLY A 296 -7.85 13.88 -15.21
C GLY A 296 -8.83 12.87 -15.81
N ALA A 297 -8.33 11.70 -16.25
CA ALA A 297 -9.15 10.60 -16.74
C ALA A 297 -9.80 9.75 -15.60
N GLY A 298 -9.49 10.04 -14.33
CA GLY A 298 -10.00 9.33 -13.16
C GLY A 298 -9.00 8.31 -12.59
N ARG A 299 -9.51 7.27 -11.93
CA ARG A 299 -8.69 6.21 -11.35
C ARG A 299 -8.15 5.30 -12.46
N ILE A 300 -6.88 5.45 -12.79
CA ILE A 300 -6.27 4.78 -13.96
C ILE A 300 -5.53 3.49 -13.61
N SER A 301 -5.40 3.14 -12.33
CA SER A 301 -4.58 2.00 -11.92
C SER A 301 -5.04 1.39 -10.60
N VAL A 302 -4.96 0.06 -10.49
CA VAL A 302 -5.10 -0.63 -9.21
C VAL A 302 -3.83 -0.53 -8.35
N MET A 303 -2.73 0.00 -8.91
CA MET A 303 -1.45 0.17 -8.22
C MET A 303 -1.36 1.45 -7.38
N ASP A 304 -2.48 2.13 -7.16
CA ASP A 304 -2.65 3.21 -6.20
C ASP A 304 -3.18 2.72 -4.84
N TYR A 305 -3.47 3.65 -3.92
CA TYR A 305 -4.19 3.40 -2.67
C TYR A 305 -5.52 4.14 -2.68
N PRO A 306 -6.52 3.71 -3.47
CA PRO A 306 -7.72 4.50 -3.68
C PRO A 306 -8.46 4.70 -2.36
N HIS A 307 -8.73 5.96 -2.03
CA HIS A 307 -9.68 6.27 -0.97
C HIS A 307 -11.08 5.91 -1.47
N HIS A 308 -11.93 5.36 -0.58
CA HIS A 308 -13.31 5.03 -0.95
C HIS A 308 -14.05 6.31 -1.44
N LEU A 309 -14.66 6.22 -2.61
CA LEU A 309 -15.43 7.31 -3.18
C LEU A 309 -16.81 7.36 -2.51
N VAL A 310 -17.04 8.41 -1.74
CA VAL A 310 -18.34 8.71 -1.15
C VAL A 310 -18.67 10.15 -1.50
N ASN A 311 -19.83 10.36 -2.10
CA ASN A 311 -20.33 11.68 -2.46
C ASN A 311 -21.48 12.10 -1.58
N LEU A 312 -21.71 13.41 -1.47
CA LEU A 312 -22.85 13.98 -0.77
C LEU A 312 -23.92 14.36 -1.78
N ASN A 313 -25.08 13.73 -1.69
CA ASN A 313 -26.25 14.08 -2.50
C ASN A 313 -26.87 15.41 -2.05
N SER A 314 -27.67 16.02 -2.92
CA SER A 314 -28.36 17.29 -2.64
C SER A 314 -29.36 17.22 -1.47
N ASP A 315 -29.88 16.03 -1.16
CA ASP A 315 -30.76 15.76 -0.03
C ASP A 315 -30.00 15.50 1.28
N GLY A 316 -28.66 15.51 1.23
CA GLY A 316 -27.76 15.24 2.35
C GLY A 316 -27.49 13.76 2.61
N SER A 317 -28.01 12.84 1.80
CA SER A 317 -27.64 11.42 1.85
C SER A 317 -26.25 11.20 1.28
N LEU A 318 -25.62 10.06 1.60
CA LEU A 318 -24.34 9.67 1.05
C LEU A 318 -24.56 8.70 -0.12
N ASP A 319 -23.89 8.98 -1.24
CA ASP A 319 -23.77 8.07 -2.36
C ASP A 319 -22.42 7.36 -2.28
N TYR A 320 -22.46 6.05 -2.23
CA TYR A 320 -21.31 5.14 -2.17
C TYR A 320 -21.42 4.01 -3.21
N SER A 321 -22.22 4.22 -4.25
CA SER A 321 -22.47 3.24 -5.32
C SER A 321 -21.20 2.85 -6.08
N GLU A 322 -20.23 3.78 -6.15
CA GLU A 322 -18.94 3.61 -6.84
C GLU A 322 -17.76 3.69 -5.84
N VAL A 323 -17.92 3.07 -4.68
CA VAL A 323 -16.95 3.16 -3.57
C VAL A 323 -15.53 2.76 -3.98
N TYR A 324 -15.40 1.74 -4.80
CA TYR A 324 -14.16 1.29 -5.46
C TYR A 324 -14.47 0.86 -6.89
N ASP A 325 -13.51 1.05 -7.77
CA ASP A 325 -13.62 0.59 -9.15
C ASP A 325 -13.57 -0.94 -9.22
N VAL A 326 -14.16 -1.46 -10.29
CA VAL A 326 -14.11 -2.87 -10.68
C VAL A 326 -13.16 -3.00 -11.85
N ASP A 327 -12.43 -4.10 -11.91
CA ASP A 327 -11.40 -4.38 -12.89
C ASP A 327 -10.11 -3.54 -12.73
N ILE A 328 -9.17 -3.71 -13.66
CA ILE A 328 -7.91 -2.96 -13.69
C ILE A 328 -8.07 -1.64 -14.45
N GLY A 329 -7.16 -0.70 -14.17
CA GLY A 329 -7.12 0.59 -14.86
C GLY A 329 -6.44 0.56 -16.22
N GLU A 330 -6.59 1.65 -16.97
CA GLU A 330 -5.97 1.78 -18.30
C GLU A 330 -4.44 1.83 -18.22
N TRP A 331 -3.87 2.44 -17.15
CA TRP A 331 -2.43 2.40 -16.95
C TRP A 331 -1.91 0.97 -16.73
N ASP A 332 -2.66 0.14 -16.03
CA ASP A 332 -2.29 -1.25 -15.76
C ASP A 332 -2.15 -2.05 -17.07
N LYS A 333 -3.06 -1.80 -18.02
CA LYS A 333 -2.99 -2.40 -19.36
C LYS A 333 -1.78 -1.89 -20.15
N VAL A 334 -1.48 -0.59 -20.07
CA VAL A 334 -0.28 0.01 -20.69
C VAL A 334 0.99 -0.60 -20.10
N ALA A 335 1.08 -0.68 -18.78
CA ALA A 335 2.24 -1.21 -18.07
C ALA A 335 2.49 -2.68 -18.42
N VAL A 336 1.46 -3.54 -18.37
CA VAL A 336 1.60 -4.96 -18.75
C VAL A 336 1.94 -5.09 -20.24
N ASN A 337 1.34 -4.27 -21.10
CA ASN A 337 1.68 -4.25 -22.53
C ASN A 337 3.15 -3.87 -22.74
N TYR A 338 3.66 -2.84 -22.04
CA TYR A 338 5.08 -2.48 -22.05
C TYR A 338 5.97 -3.65 -21.57
N GLY A 339 5.64 -4.28 -20.46
CA GLY A 339 6.48 -5.30 -19.84
C GLY A 339 6.45 -6.65 -20.53
N TYR A 340 5.29 -7.07 -21.06
CA TYR A 340 5.05 -8.46 -21.45
C TYR A 340 4.75 -8.66 -22.92
N ARG A 341 4.40 -7.62 -23.69
CA ARG A 341 4.14 -7.81 -25.12
C ARG A 341 5.35 -8.39 -25.82
N GLU A 342 5.11 -9.44 -26.60
CA GLU A 342 6.09 -10.03 -27.52
C GLU A 342 5.90 -9.41 -28.91
N PHE A 343 7.01 -9.02 -29.53
CA PHE A 343 7.02 -8.39 -30.84
C PHE A 343 7.45 -9.38 -31.92
N PRO A 344 6.90 -9.27 -33.16
CA PRO A 344 7.36 -10.08 -34.29
C PRO A 344 8.86 -9.88 -34.56
N ALA A 345 9.51 -10.92 -35.09
CA ALA A 345 10.92 -10.85 -35.46
C ALA A 345 11.21 -9.69 -36.42
N GLY A 346 12.25 -8.93 -36.14
CA GLY A 346 12.64 -7.76 -36.94
C GLY A 346 11.99 -6.44 -36.52
N THR A 347 11.11 -6.45 -35.51
CA THR A 347 10.56 -5.22 -34.91
C THR A 347 11.64 -4.51 -34.09
N ASN A 348 11.73 -3.20 -34.21
CA ASN A 348 12.51 -2.39 -33.29
C ASN A 348 11.73 -2.24 -31.97
N GLU A 349 12.04 -3.09 -31.00
CA GLU A 349 11.34 -3.15 -29.72
C GLU A 349 11.36 -1.79 -29.00
N THR A 350 12.49 -1.11 -28.97
CA THR A 350 12.65 0.19 -28.31
C THR A 350 11.71 1.25 -28.89
N GLU A 351 11.59 1.32 -30.22
CA GLU A 351 10.69 2.27 -30.87
C GLU A 351 9.22 1.97 -30.56
N GLU A 352 8.83 0.69 -30.56
CA GLU A 352 7.45 0.31 -30.25
C GLU A 352 7.10 0.56 -28.78
N LEU A 353 8.02 0.29 -27.85
CA LEU A 353 7.83 0.57 -26.43
C LEU A 353 7.70 2.08 -26.17
N ASN A 354 8.55 2.90 -26.79
CA ASN A 354 8.46 4.37 -26.70
C ASN A 354 7.12 4.89 -27.25
N ARG A 355 6.67 4.34 -28.38
CA ARG A 355 5.38 4.70 -28.99
C ARG A 355 4.20 4.36 -28.05
N MET A 356 4.24 3.24 -27.34
CA MET A 356 3.21 2.89 -26.36
C MET A 356 3.12 3.93 -25.24
N LEU A 357 4.26 4.33 -24.68
CA LEU A 357 4.30 5.36 -23.65
C LEU A 357 3.87 6.73 -24.18
N GLU A 358 4.21 7.08 -25.44
CA GLU A 358 3.77 8.32 -26.09
C GLU A 358 2.24 8.37 -26.23
N VAL A 359 1.62 7.28 -26.68
CA VAL A 359 0.15 7.19 -26.78
C VAL A 359 -0.50 7.36 -25.41
N ALA A 360 -0.02 6.63 -24.40
CA ALA A 360 -0.53 6.73 -23.04
C ALA A 360 -0.44 8.16 -22.46
N ARG A 361 0.66 8.85 -22.73
CA ARG A 361 0.82 10.26 -22.34
C ARG A 361 -0.20 11.18 -23.02
N GLY A 362 -0.52 10.92 -24.30
CA GLY A 362 -1.54 11.66 -25.02
C GLY A 362 -2.93 11.53 -24.42
N ASP A 363 -3.20 10.44 -23.72
CA ASP A 363 -4.47 10.13 -23.04
C ASP A 363 -4.44 10.48 -21.53
N ASP A 364 -3.45 11.25 -21.06
CA ASP A 364 -3.24 11.60 -19.65
C ASP A 364 -3.03 10.37 -18.74
N ILE A 365 -2.42 9.32 -19.27
CA ILE A 365 -2.08 8.08 -18.54
C ILE A 365 -0.57 8.08 -18.28
N LEU A 366 -0.17 8.61 -17.14
CA LEU A 366 1.23 8.76 -16.73
C LEU A 366 1.58 7.85 -15.55
N TYR A 367 2.85 7.89 -15.17
CA TYR A 367 3.37 7.16 -14.02
C TYR A 367 4.05 8.10 -13.04
N MET A 368 3.67 8.01 -11.76
CA MET A 368 4.34 8.66 -10.63
C MET A 368 4.41 7.71 -9.44
N SER A 369 5.55 7.66 -8.76
CA SER A 369 5.82 6.71 -7.69
C SER A 369 5.74 7.31 -6.29
N ASN A 370 5.99 6.48 -5.27
CA ASN A 370 5.99 6.86 -3.86
C ASN A 370 6.90 8.05 -3.51
N GLN A 371 8.01 8.21 -4.23
CA GLN A 371 8.98 9.29 -3.93
C GLN A 371 8.40 10.69 -4.16
N ASP A 372 7.29 10.79 -4.90
CA ASP A 372 6.75 12.05 -5.42
C ASP A 372 5.66 12.65 -4.54
N ILE A 373 4.99 11.82 -3.72
CA ILE A 373 3.78 12.18 -2.94
C ILE A 373 3.92 13.41 -2.03
N ALA A 374 5.10 13.71 -1.51
CA ALA A 374 5.33 14.87 -0.64
C ALA A 374 5.77 16.13 -1.40
N THR A 375 5.94 16.03 -2.72
CA THR A 375 6.58 17.05 -3.55
C THR A 375 5.66 17.62 -4.61
N THR A 376 4.80 16.79 -5.18
CA THR A 376 3.87 17.20 -6.24
C THR A 376 2.43 16.78 -5.94
N PRO A 377 1.45 17.68 -6.17
CA PRO A 377 0.03 17.30 -6.07
C PRO A 377 -0.43 16.35 -7.17
N GLN A 378 0.39 16.13 -8.22
CA GLN A 378 0.11 15.17 -9.28
C GLN A 378 0.31 13.71 -8.82
N ALA A 379 1.03 13.47 -7.70
CA ALA A 379 1.21 12.16 -7.09
C ALA A 379 0.36 12.05 -5.82
N ASP A 380 -0.90 11.71 -5.99
CA ASP A 380 -1.86 11.54 -4.90
C ASP A 380 -2.26 10.07 -4.73
N GLN A 381 -1.73 9.45 -3.69
CA GLN A 381 -2.01 8.03 -3.38
C GLN A 381 -3.47 7.76 -2.93
N TRP A 382 -4.28 8.81 -2.71
CA TRP A 382 -5.65 8.72 -2.19
C TRP A 382 -6.66 9.39 -3.14
N ALA A 383 -6.29 9.57 -4.40
CA ALA A 383 -7.04 10.35 -5.36
C ALA A 383 -8.43 9.79 -5.66
N ASN A 384 -9.40 10.72 -5.73
CA ASN A 384 -10.70 10.52 -6.33
C ASN A 384 -11.04 11.64 -7.35
N GLY A 385 -10.03 12.42 -7.73
CA GLY A 385 -10.09 13.56 -8.65
C GLY A 385 -8.72 14.21 -8.74
N ASN A 386 -8.50 15.07 -9.70
CA ASN A 386 -7.19 15.66 -10.00
C ASN A 386 -6.91 17.02 -9.32
N ASP A 387 -7.79 17.50 -8.45
CA ASP A 387 -7.57 18.70 -7.63
C ASP A 387 -7.63 18.34 -6.15
N VAL A 388 -6.45 18.30 -5.52
CA VAL A 388 -6.29 17.88 -4.13
C VAL A 388 -7.03 18.78 -3.12
N GLY A 389 -7.20 20.07 -3.41
CA GLY A 389 -7.93 21.00 -2.56
C GLY A 389 -9.44 20.81 -2.64
N VAL A 390 -9.95 20.55 -3.84
CA VAL A 390 -11.36 20.20 -4.08
C VAL A 390 -11.69 18.89 -3.38
N GLU A 391 -10.83 17.87 -3.50
CA GLU A 391 -10.99 16.58 -2.84
C GLU A 391 -11.02 16.69 -1.31
N LEU A 392 -10.12 17.48 -0.71
CA LEU A 392 -10.15 17.70 0.73
C LEU A 392 -11.48 18.35 1.17
N ASN A 393 -11.96 19.37 0.45
CA ASN A 393 -13.22 20.01 0.75
C ASN A 393 -14.41 19.04 0.62
N ARG A 394 -14.45 18.22 -0.44
CA ARG A 394 -15.45 17.17 -0.61
C ARG A 394 -15.46 16.20 0.56
N MET A 395 -14.27 15.75 1.00
CA MET A 395 -14.14 14.88 2.17
C MET A 395 -14.60 15.50 3.47
N MET A 396 -14.35 16.80 3.67
CA MET A 396 -14.85 17.53 4.84
C MET A 396 -16.37 17.62 4.83
N ASP A 397 -17.00 17.80 3.67
CA ASP A 397 -18.46 17.85 3.53
C ASP A 397 -19.11 16.49 3.82
N VAL A 398 -18.56 15.41 3.27
CA VAL A 398 -18.98 14.03 3.55
C VAL A 398 -18.84 13.71 5.04
N ARG A 399 -17.68 14.01 5.63
CA ARG A 399 -17.41 13.84 7.05
C ARG A 399 -18.42 14.61 7.91
N ALA A 400 -18.67 15.88 7.60
CA ALA A 400 -19.62 16.70 8.35
C ALA A 400 -21.05 16.14 8.25
N ALA A 401 -21.46 15.65 7.09
CA ALA A 401 -22.76 15.01 6.91
C ALA A 401 -22.89 13.71 7.72
N ALA A 402 -21.85 12.87 7.71
CA ALA A 402 -21.82 11.64 8.49
C ALA A 402 -21.80 11.91 10.01
N MET A 403 -20.98 12.87 10.48
CA MET A 403 -20.92 13.28 11.90
C MET A 403 -22.28 13.76 12.44
N ARG A 404 -23.09 14.45 11.63
CA ARG A 404 -24.45 14.87 12.05
C ARG A 404 -25.39 13.70 12.28
N ARG A 405 -25.20 12.58 11.58
CA ARG A 405 -26.05 11.38 11.68
C ARG A 405 -25.50 10.31 12.61
N PHE A 406 -24.22 10.43 12.96
CA PHE A 406 -23.53 9.46 13.79
C PHE A 406 -24.17 9.33 15.17
N GLY A 407 -24.42 8.10 15.62
CA GLY A 407 -25.10 7.81 16.86
C GLY A 407 -25.10 6.32 17.22
N GLU A 408 -26.05 5.89 18.04
CA GLU A 408 -26.16 4.49 18.49
C GLU A 408 -26.20 3.48 17.34
N LYS A 409 -26.76 3.90 16.20
CA LYS A 409 -26.85 3.05 15.00
C LYS A 409 -25.49 2.78 14.31
N ALA A 410 -24.38 3.36 14.79
CA ALA A 410 -23.04 3.05 14.30
C ALA A 410 -22.46 1.76 14.90
N ILE A 411 -23.15 1.15 15.86
CA ILE A 411 -22.80 -0.13 16.49
C ILE A 411 -24.02 -1.05 16.55
N GLN A 412 -23.77 -2.36 16.58
CA GLN A 412 -24.83 -3.36 16.64
C GLN A 412 -25.62 -3.29 17.97
N SER A 413 -26.91 -3.65 17.92
CA SER A 413 -27.73 -3.79 19.13
C SER A 413 -27.10 -4.78 20.11
N GLY A 414 -27.08 -4.43 21.40
CA GLY A 414 -26.45 -5.25 22.44
C GLY A 414 -24.95 -5.04 22.60
N ALA A 415 -24.27 -4.33 21.68
CA ALA A 415 -22.88 -3.94 21.87
C ALA A 415 -22.75 -2.90 23.00
N PRO A 416 -21.68 -2.93 23.81
CA PRO A 416 -21.45 -1.89 24.80
C PRO A 416 -21.33 -0.51 24.16
N MET A 417 -22.08 0.48 24.66
CA MET A 417 -22.06 1.85 24.11
C MET A 417 -20.64 2.43 23.99
N ALA A 418 -19.71 2.04 24.84
CA ALA A 418 -18.33 2.48 24.78
C ALA A 418 -17.59 2.05 23.49
N THR A 419 -18.08 1.05 22.74
CA THR A 419 -17.49 0.61 21.48
C THR A 419 -17.77 1.56 20.33
N ILE A 420 -18.71 2.49 20.48
CA ILE A 420 -19.00 3.56 19.49
C ILE A 420 -17.74 4.43 19.22
N GLU A 421 -16.84 4.53 20.19
CA GLU A 421 -15.56 5.22 20.00
C GLU A 421 -14.71 4.58 18.88
N GLU A 422 -14.80 3.28 18.67
CA GLU A 422 -14.02 2.57 17.65
C GLU A 422 -14.45 2.97 16.23
N THR A 423 -15.73 3.15 15.99
CA THR A 423 -16.28 3.61 14.71
C THR A 423 -16.18 5.13 14.53
N LEU A 424 -16.14 5.88 15.64
CA LEU A 424 -15.94 7.33 15.62
C LEU A 424 -14.53 7.70 15.13
N VAL A 425 -13.49 6.97 15.51
CA VAL A 425 -12.10 7.30 15.14
C VAL A 425 -11.92 7.42 13.63
N PRO A 426 -12.25 6.39 12.81
CA PRO A 426 -12.09 6.47 11.35
C PRO A 426 -13.01 7.52 10.73
N LEU A 427 -14.21 7.76 11.24
CA LEU A 427 -15.09 8.81 10.77
C LEU A 427 -14.52 10.20 11.09
N TYR A 428 -14.11 10.45 12.32
CA TYR A 428 -13.57 11.74 12.75
C TYR A 428 -12.31 12.12 11.96
N LEU A 429 -11.44 11.14 11.68
CA LEU A 429 -10.21 11.31 10.90
C LEU A 429 -10.39 10.95 9.42
N HIS A 430 -11.60 10.99 8.88
CA HIS A 430 -11.90 10.56 7.52
C HIS A 430 -11.10 11.31 6.45
N HIS A 431 -10.86 12.60 6.65
CA HIS A 431 -10.14 13.51 5.77
C HIS A 431 -8.60 13.41 5.87
N ARG A 432 -8.03 12.58 6.75
CA ARG A 432 -6.60 12.58 7.08
C ARG A 432 -5.67 12.37 5.87
N PHE A 433 -6.11 11.57 4.91
CA PHE A 433 -5.31 11.25 3.72
C PHE A 433 -5.29 12.42 2.73
N GLN A 434 -6.42 13.11 2.56
CA GLN A 434 -6.51 14.28 1.69
C GLN A 434 -5.75 15.49 2.25
N VAL A 435 -5.54 15.56 3.56
CA VAL A 435 -4.64 16.55 4.18
C VAL A 435 -3.20 16.39 3.68
N GLU A 436 -2.69 15.15 3.62
CA GLU A 436 -1.36 14.86 3.09
C GLU A 436 -1.23 15.28 1.63
N SER A 437 -2.16 14.84 0.79
CA SER A 437 -2.20 15.15 -0.63
C SER A 437 -2.32 16.66 -0.89
N THR A 438 -3.23 17.34 -0.20
CA THR A 438 -3.43 18.79 -0.36
C THR A 438 -2.19 19.58 0.08
N ALA A 439 -1.52 19.14 1.15
CA ALA A 439 -0.31 19.79 1.60
C ALA A 439 0.83 19.72 0.57
N SER A 440 0.85 18.72 -0.32
CA SER A 440 1.89 18.61 -1.37
C SER A 440 1.86 19.77 -2.38
N ALA A 441 0.70 20.41 -2.57
CA ALA A 441 0.57 21.59 -3.42
C ALA A 441 1.27 22.82 -2.84
N VAL A 442 1.37 22.94 -1.50
CA VAL A 442 2.00 24.09 -0.83
C VAL A 442 3.52 24.00 -0.94
N GLY A 443 4.15 24.96 -1.60
CA GLY A 443 5.56 24.87 -2.00
C GLY A 443 5.81 23.71 -2.97
N GLY A 444 4.76 23.22 -3.63
CA GLY A 444 4.79 22.09 -4.52
C GLY A 444 5.42 22.42 -5.88
N VAL A 445 5.77 21.36 -6.59
CA VAL A 445 6.26 21.42 -7.96
C VAL A 445 5.52 20.37 -8.80
N GLU A 446 5.30 20.67 -10.05
CA GLU A 446 4.75 19.74 -11.05
C GLU A 446 5.88 19.31 -11.96
N TYR A 447 5.99 18.01 -12.20
CA TYR A 447 7.03 17.44 -13.04
C TYR A 447 6.61 16.05 -13.55
N THR A 448 7.33 15.59 -14.52
CA THR A 448 7.21 14.24 -15.05
C THR A 448 8.59 13.59 -15.06
N TYR A 449 8.67 12.29 -15.29
CA TYR A 449 9.95 11.62 -15.54
C TYR A 449 10.41 11.86 -16.99
N ALA A 450 10.46 13.15 -17.39
CA ALA A 450 10.73 13.57 -18.75
C ALA A 450 12.05 13.05 -19.29
N MET A 451 11.99 12.48 -20.48
CA MET A 451 13.14 12.01 -21.25
C MET A 451 13.49 13.01 -22.34
N ARG A 452 14.77 13.16 -22.65
CA ARG A 452 15.19 14.07 -23.71
C ARG A 452 14.52 13.71 -25.03
N GLY A 453 13.66 14.59 -25.53
CA GLY A 453 12.99 14.46 -26.82
C GLY A 453 11.57 13.89 -26.75
N ASP A 454 11.03 13.61 -25.55
CA ASP A 454 9.65 13.12 -25.37
C ASP A 454 8.58 14.22 -25.36
N GLY A 455 9.00 15.49 -25.36
CA GLY A 455 8.10 16.65 -25.39
C GLY A 455 7.42 16.96 -24.06
N LEU A 456 7.69 16.21 -23.00
CA LEU A 456 7.13 16.47 -21.69
C LEU A 456 7.75 17.71 -21.03
N GLN A 457 6.95 18.42 -20.23
CA GLN A 457 7.43 19.50 -19.38
C GLN A 457 8.24 18.92 -18.21
N PRO A 458 9.57 19.14 -18.12
CA PRO A 458 10.38 18.51 -17.08
C PRO A 458 10.05 19.00 -15.68
N PHE A 459 9.68 20.29 -15.52
CA PHE A 459 9.51 20.90 -14.22
C PHE A 459 8.78 22.24 -14.31
N GLN A 460 7.84 22.48 -13.38
CA GLN A 460 7.27 23.81 -13.10
C GLN A 460 6.87 23.89 -11.62
N ARG A 461 6.69 25.12 -11.10
CA ARG A 461 6.16 25.31 -9.75
C ARG A 461 4.64 25.26 -9.80
N VAL A 462 4.04 24.72 -8.74
CA VAL A 462 2.59 24.86 -8.54
C VAL A 462 2.24 26.33 -8.49
N SER A 463 1.21 26.74 -9.23
CA SER A 463 0.82 28.15 -9.31
C SER A 463 0.43 28.71 -7.94
N ALA A 464 0.68 30.01 -7.72
CA ALA A 464 0.30 30.68 -6.48
C ALA A 464 -1.21 30.55 -6.17
N GLN A 465 -2.04 30.54 -7.21
CA GLN A 465 -3.49 30.33 -7.07
C GLN A 465 -3.80 28.94 -6.51
N ALA A 466 -3.19 27.89 -7.05
CA ALA A 466 -3.39 26.51 -6.57
C ALA A 466 -2.83 26.32 -5.16
N GLN A 467 -1.66 26.90 -4.85
CA GLN A 467 -1.10 26.86 -3.50
C GLN A 467 -2.03 27.54 -2.49
N ASN A 468 -2.59 28.70 -2.81
CA ASN A 468 -3.52 29.42 -1.92
C ASN A 468 -4.82 28.62 -1.73
N ALA A 469 -5.38 28.03 -2.78
CA ALA A 469 -6.57 27.18 -2.67
C ALA A 469 -6.31 25.95 -1.77
N ALA A 470 -5.13 25.34 -1.88
CA ALA A 470 -4.72 24.25 -1.01
C ALA A 470 -4.58 24.70 0.45
N ILE A 471 -3.98 25.89 0.70
CA ILE A 471 -3.89 26.48 2.05
C ILE A 471 -5.28 26.71 2.63
N ASP A 472 -6.20 27.30 1.87
CA ASP A 472 -7.57 27.57 2.33
C ASP A 472 -8.29 26.25 2.70
N ALA A 473 -8.17 25.20 1.90
CA ALA A 473 -8.74 23.89 2.21
C ALA A 473 -8.11 23.27 3.46
N LEU A 474 -6.79 23.39 3.65
CA LEU A 474 -6.11 22.92 4.86
C LEU A 474 -6.51 23.72 6.10
N MET A 475 -6.64 25.04 5.98
CA MET A 475 -7.08 25.90 7.11
C MET A 475 -8.51 25.58 7.55
N ARG A 476 -9.39 25.19 6.63
CA ARG A 476 -10.73 24.68 6.99
C ARG A 476 -10.65 23.52 7.99
N THR A 477 -9.72 22.59 7.83
CA THR A 477 -9.58 21.44 8.76
C THR A 477 -9.23 21.86 10.20
N LEU A 478 -8.74 23.08 10.39
CA LEU A 478 -8.36 23.65 11.69
C LEU A 478 -9.45 24.51 12.32
N GLU A 479 -10.57 24.73 11.63
CA GLU A 479 -11.70 25.47 12.17
C GLU A 479 -12.30 24.77 13.39
N LEU A 480 -12.67 25.51 14.41
CA LEU A 480 -13.24 24.95 15.65
C LEU A 480 -14.51 24.14 15.38
N SER A 481 -15.32 24.58 14.41
CA SER A 481 -16.53 23.87 13.95
C SER A 481 -16.23 22.47 13.42
N GLU A 482 -15.09 22.29 12.77
CA GLU A 482 -14.66 21.00 12.21
C GLU A 482 -13.94 20.13 13.26
N LEU A 483 -13.24 20.75 14.20
CA LEU A 483 -12.48 20.05 15.24
C LEU A 483 -13.36 19.59 16.41
N LYS A 484 -14.47 20.30 16.70
CA LYS A 484 -15.36 19.94 17.81
C LYS A 484 -16.16 18.67 17.47
N ILE A 485 -16.09 17.66 18.34
CA ILE A 485 -17.05 16.55 18.31
C ILE A 485 -18.41 17.08 18.81
N PRO A 486 -19.51 16.86 18.07
CA PRO A 486 -20.86 17.28 18.47
C PRO A 486 -21.27 16.74 19.83
N ASP A 487 -22.00 17.54 20.61
CA ASP A 487 -22.40 17.19 21.99
C ASP A 487 -23.31 15.95 22.04
N HIS A 488 -24.13 15.72 21.00
CA HIS A 488 -24.95 14.51 20.90
C HIS A 488 -24.09 13.23 20.81
N ILE A 489 -22.94 13.27 20.19
CA ILE A 489 -21.99 12.14 20.12
C ILE A 489 -21.30 11.95 21.47
N LEU A 490 -20.82 13.03 22.07
CA LEU A 490 -20.12 12.97 23.37
C LEU A 490 -21.01 12.34 24.47
N SER A 491 -22.31 12.59 24.42
CA SER A 491 -23.25 12.03 25.38
C SER A 491 -23.46 10.51 25.25
N LEU A 492 -23.01 9.91 24.13
CA LEU A 492 -23.17 8.48 23.88
C LEU A 492 -21.92 7.65 24.27
N ILE A 493 -20.82 8.29 24.68
CA ILE A 493 -19.55 7.59 24.94
C ILE A 493 -19.29 7.47 26.46
N PRO A 494 -19.74 6.40 27.11
CA PRO A 494 -19.48 6.17 28.53
C PRO A 494 -18.04 5.66 28.72
N PRO A 495 -17.52 5.62 29.96
CA PRO A 495 -16.31 4.87 30.28
C PRO A 495 -16.40 3.41 29.83
N ARG A 496 -15.28 2.88 29.34
CA ARG A 496 -15.22 1.49 28.86
C ARG A 496 -15.38 0.49 30.03
N PRO A 497 -16.24 -0.52 29.88
CA PRO A 497 -16.44 -1.52 30.92
C PRO A 497 -15.25 -2.49 31.01
N PRO A 498 -15.10 -3.24 32.12
CA PRO A 498 -14.12 -4.31 32.24
C PRO A 498 -14.21 -5.30 31.08
N GLY A 499 -13.06 -5.70 30.53
CA GLY A 499 -12.98 -6.56 29.35
C GLY A 499 -12.94 -5.81 28.01
N TYR A 500 -13.25 -4.53 28.01
CA TYR A 500 -13.22 -3.65 26.81
C TYR A 500 -12.15 -2.56 26.95
N GLY A 501 -10.92 -2.93 27.31
CA GLY A 501 -9.83 -1.97 27.50
C GLY A 501 -9.52 -1.14 26.27
N PRO A 502 -8.86 0.02 26.43
CA PRO A 502 -8.39 0.81 25.30
C PRO A 502 -7.32 0.04 24.50
N HIS A 503 -7.26 0.30 23.21
CA HIS A 503 -6.24 -0.25 22.31
C HIS A 503 -5.67 0.85 21.41
N ARG A 504 -4.62 0.51 20.66
CA ARG A 504 -3.80 1.47 19.89
C ARG A 504 -4.51 2.21 18.76
N GLU A 505 -5.68 1.73 18.32
CA GLU A 505 -6.46 2.36 17.23
C GLU A 505 -7.42 3.45 17.76
N MET A 506 -7.40 3.70 19.07
CA MET A 506 -8.23 4.70 19.73
C MET A 506 -7.47 6.00 19.97
N PHE A 507 -8.19 7.09 20.19
CA PHE A 507 -7.57 8.34 20.62
C PHE A 507 -6.86 8.18 21.97
N PRO A 508 -5.68 8.77 22.16
CA PRO A 508 -5.09 8.92 23.49
C PRO A 508 -6.05 9.66 24.42
N ARG A 509 -5.99 9.38 25.72
CA ARG A 509 -6.83 10.06 26.70
C ARG A 509 -6.05 10.43 27.96
N TYR A 510 -6.33 11.60 28.49
CA TYR A 510 -5.72 12.16 29.70
C TYR A 510 -6.75 12.38 30.81
N THR A 511 -8.02 12.06 30.59
CA THR A 511 -9.17 12.26 31.49
C THR A 511 -9.51 11.01 32.31
N GLY A 512 -8.57 10.08 32.45
CA GLY A 512 -8.78 8.83 33.17
C GLY A 512 -9.66 7.85 32.36
N SER A 513 -10.72 7.33 32.96
CA SER A 513 -11.64 6.40 32.28
C SER A 513 -12.66 7.09 31.37
N ALA A 514 -12.90 8.39 31.54
CA ALA A 514 -13.82 9.15 30.70
C ALA A 514 -13.22 9.39 29.30
N PHE A 515 -14.08 9.51 28.29
CA PHE A 515 -13.66 9.91 26.95
C PHE A 515 -13.04 11.31 26.98
N ASP A 516 -11.90 11.49 26.32
CA ASP A 516 -11.21 12.78 26.24
C ASP A 516 -11.66 13.53 24.99
N ALA A 517 -12.59 14.46 25.14
CA ALA A 517 -13.17 15.22 24.04
C ALA A 517 -12.19 16.21 23.37
N ALA A 518 -11.08 16.55 24.02
CA ALA A 518 -10.10 17.50 23.49
C ALA A 518 -9.03 16.80 22.65
N THR A 519 -8.63 15.60 23.00
CA THR A 519 -7.54 14.87 22.33
C THR A 519 -7.80 14.61 20.85
N PRO A 520 -8.99 14.22 20.36
CA PRO A 520 -9.27 14.10 18.93
C PRO A 520 -8.97 15.36 18.14
N ALA A 521 -9.34 16.54 18.68
CA ALA A 521 -9.04 17.83 18.05
C ALA A 521 -7.54 18.09 17.97
N VAL A 522 -6.78 17.77 19.03
CA VAL A 522 -5.32 17.88 19.03
C VAL A 522 -4.70 16.96 18.00
N VAL A 523 -5.17 15.71 17.88
CA VAL A 523 -4.69 14.74 16.89
C VAL A 523 -4.94 15.24 15.47
N ALA A 524 -6.17 15.66 15.15
CA ALA A 524 -6.53 16.14 13.81
C ALA A 524 -5.76 17.44 13.44
N ALA A 525 -5.74 18.42 14.35
CA ALA A 525 -5.03 19.68 14.10
C ALA A 525 -3.50 19.46 13.96
N SER A 526 -2.92 18.62 14.81
CA SER A 526 -1.49 18.28 14.71
C SER A 526 -1.15 17.60 13.40
N HIS A 527 -2.06 16.77 12.86
CA HIS A 527 -1.89 16.13 11.56
C HIS A 527 -1.73 17.19 10.45
N THR A 528 -2.66 18.12 10.33
CA THR A 528 -2.60 19.21 9.34
C THR A 528 -1.36 20.09 9.54
N VAL A 529 -1.07 20.52 10.78
CA VAL A 529 0.06 21.39 11.07
C VAL A 529 1.41 20.70 10.76
N ASN A 530 1.54 19.40 11.06
CA ASN A 530 2.76 18.65 10.77
C ASN A 530 3.02 18.55 9.26
N PHE A 531 1.99 18.32 8.44
CA PHE A 531 2.16 18.32 6.99
C PHE A 531 2.46 19.71 6.45
N LEU A 532 1.83 20.77 6.94
CA LEU A 532 2.13 22.15 6.52
C LEU A 532 3.56 22.57 6.87
N LEU A 533 4.05 22.18 8.03
CA LEU A 533 5.39 22.57 8.54
C LEU A 533 6.47 21.52 8.23
N GLU A 534 6.21 20.60 7.32
CA GLU A 534 7.21 19.60 6.90
C GLU A 534 8.47 20.32 6.36
N GLN A 535 9.65 19.83 6.77
CA GLN A 535 10.92 20.55 6.57
C GLN A 535 11.25 20.81 5.09
N SER A 536 11.05 19.83 4.21
CA SER A 536 11.38 19.99 2.79
C SER A 536 10.41 20.95 2.10
N ARG A 537 9.14 20.95 2.49
CA ARG A 537 8.12 21.90 2.03
C ARG A 537 8.47 23.34 2.46
N ALA A 538 8.81 23.53 3.73
CA ALA A 538 9.24 24.83 4.23
C ALA A 538 10.48 25.34 3.48
N ALA A 539 11.44 24.47 3.18
CA ALA A 539 12.62 24.82 2.40
C ALA A 539 12.27 25.24 0.97
N ARG A 540 11.36 24.50 0.29
CA ARG A 540 10.89 24.88 -1.06
C ARG A 540 10.16 26.23 -1.07
N LEU A 541 9.35 26.53 -0.06
CA LEU A 541 8.68 27.84 0.05
C LEU A 541 9.69 28.99 0.18
N VAL A 542 10.74 28.82 0.99
CA VAL A 542 11.81 29.81 1.11
C VAL A 542 12.55 30.01 -0.21
N GLU A 543 12.85 28.91 -0.91
CA GLU A 543 13.48 28.95 -2.24
C GLU A 543 12.57 29.65 -3.26
N GLN A 544 11.31 29.27 -3.35
CA GLN A 544 10.34 29.85 -4.28
C GLN A 544 10.19 31.36 -4.04
N LYS A 545 10.10 31.80 -2.78
CA LYS A 545 10.04 33.22 -2.42
C LYS A 545 11.32 33.98 -2.78
N ALA A 546 12.48 33.34 -2.66
CA ALA A 546 13.76 33.97 -3.03
C ALA A 546 13.91 34.12 -4.56
N LEU A 547 13.36 33.19 -5.35
CA LEU A 547 13.46 33.19 -6.80
C LEU A 547 12.35 34.01 -7.48
N ASP A 548 11.20 34.15 -6.83
CA ASP A 548 10.07 34.99 -7.26
C ASP A 548 9.52 35.76 -6.04
N PRO A 549 10.00 36.98 -5.81
CA PRO A 549 9.60 37.80 -4.67
C PRO A 549 8.13 38.27 -4.69
N ASN A 550 7.47 38.25 -5.83
CA ASN A 550 6.09 38.69 -5.96
C ASN A 550 5.12 37.56 -5.67
#